data_f66df74704f75c4b72b7ba44ed07268a
#
_entry.id   f66df74704f75c4b72b7ba44ed07268a
#
_cell.length_a   1.000
_cell.length_b   1.000
_cell.length_c   1.000
_cell.angle_alpha   90.00
_cell.angle_beta   90.00
_cell.angle_gamma   90.00
#
_symmetry.space_group_name_H-M   'P 1'
#
loop_
_entity.id
_entity.type
_entity.pdbx_description
1 polymer ?
#
loop_
_entity_poly.entity_id
_entity_poly.type
_entity_poly.pdbx_seq_one_letter_code
_entity_poly.pdbx_strand_id
1 'polypeptide(L)'
;MISSYRTYYVNCKTGSDTNDGMSMDSPFASLFPINTLTLNPGDRVLLAKDSIFTGQFLQIKDSGTKEHPIEIGSYSPTGEEGENAPLIATGGQGIWYQDYGIPLDSPTHVYQGYVSSAVLLYDVEHVIIHDIEITNRAGEILGESYSAPHKMNRTGVAVVAKDKGVRSGITLRNLSIHDVNGNVYDKHMNNGGIYMTALKPANEKATGVARFKDVTVTGCFVYRVSRWGIAVGYT
;
A
#
# COMPACT_ATOMS: atom_id res chain seq x y z
N MET A 1 24.49 -13.25 -18.22
CA MET A 1 23.08 -13.12 -18.61
C MET A 1 22.67 -11.69 -18.32
N ILE A 2 22.25 -10.93 -19.33
CA ILE A 2 21.71 -9.59 -19.10
C ILE A 2 20.34 -9.80 -18.46
N SER A 3 20.20 -9.51 -17.19
CA SER A 3 18.91 -9.49 -16.50
C SER A 3 18.10 -8.36 -17.14
N SER A 4 17.13 -8.68 -17.98
CA SER A 4 16.21 -7.69 -18.52
C SER A 4 15.14 -7.44 -17.48
N TYR A 5 15.27 -6.32 -16.74
CA TYR A 5 14.21 -5.86 -15.84
C TYR A 5 12.97 -5.52 -16.66
N ARG A 6 11.80 -5.85 -16.14
CA ARG A 6 10.53 -5.57 -16.79
C ARG A 6 9.97 -4.25 -16.26
N THR A 7 9.34 -3.50 -17.15
CA THR A 7 8.54 -2.35 -16.77
C THR A 7 7.10 -2.62 -17.17
N TYR A 8 6.20 -2.58 -16.22
CA TYR A 8 4.77 -2.68 -16.44
C TYR A 8 4.13 -1.31 -16.39
N TYR A 9 3.28 -1.02 -17.34
CA TYR A 9 2.55 0.23 -17.47
C TYR A 9 1.08 0.01 -17.18
N VAL A 10 0.49 0.93 -16.41
CA VAL A 10 -0.93 0.90 -16.08
C VAL A 10 -1.54 2.26 -16.41
N ASN A 11 -2.58 2.27 -17.24
CA ASN A 11 -3.28 3.48 -17.66
C ASN A 11 -4.79 3.21 -17.72
N CYS A 12 -5.55 3.78 -16.79
CA CYS A 12 -6.99 3.53 -16.71
C CYS A 12 -7.79 4.13 -17.87
N LYS A 13 -7.20 5.03 -18.66
CA LYS A 13 -7.86 5.70 -19.78
C LYS A 13 -7.74 4.94 -21.09
N THR A 14 -6.58 4.34 -21.34
CA THR A 14 -6.23 3.72 -22.65
C THR A 14 -5.88 2.24 -22.53
N GLY A 15 -5.74 1.74 -21.32
CA GLY A 15 -5.30 0.36 -21.08
C GLY A 15 -6.41 -0.69 -21.24
N SER A 16 -5.98 -1.95 -21.22
CA SER A 16 -6.83 -3.14 -21.15
C SER A 16 -6.15 -4.19 -20.28
N ASP A 17 -6.89 -4.85 -19.38
CA ASP A 17 -6.33 -5.93 -18.57
C ASP A 17 -6.08 -7.23 -19.36
N THR A 18 -6.42 -7.23 -20.64
CA THR A 18 -6.04 -8.29 -21.59
C THR A 18 -4.68 -8.05 -22.24
N ASN A 19 -4.08 -6.87 -22.07
CA ASN A 19 -2.74 -6.53 -22.52
C ASN A 19 -1.68 -7.24 -21.66
N ASP A 20 -0.43 -7.18 -22.08
CA ASP A 20 0.71 -7.66 -21.28
C ASP A 20 1.28 -6.60 -20.32
N GLY A 21 0.89 -5.34 -20.51
CA GLY A 21 1.35 -4.21 -19.70
C GLY A 21 2.80 -3.79 -19.95
N MET A 22 3.51 -4.38 -20.89
CA MET A 22 4.96 -4.20 -21.03
C MET A 22 5.38 -3.00 -21.90
N SER A 23 4.44 -2.23 -22.40
CA SER A 23 4.72 -0.98 -23.12
C SER A 23 3.66 0.08 -22.82
N MET A 24 3.98 1.35 -23.08
CA MET A 24 3.03 2.45 -22.97
C MET A 24 1.89 2.36 -24.00
N ASP A 25 2.08 1.65 -25.08
CA ASP A 25 1.06 1.41 -26.12
C ASP A 25 0.15 0.22 -25.79
N SER A 26 0.54 -0.62 -24.84
CA SER A 26 -0.19 -1.81 -24.42
C SER A 26 -0.29 -1.92 -22.88
N PRO A 27 -0.75 -0.84 -22.18
CA PRO A 27 -0.80 -0.83 -20.73
C PRO A 27 -1.96 -1.68 -20.19
N PHE A 28 -1.88 -2.09 -18.93
CA PHE A 28 -3.04 -2.57 -18.18
C PHE A 28 -4.03 -1.43 -17.93
N ALA A 29 -5.32 -1.73 -17.80
CA ALA A 29 -6.34 -0.76 -17.44
C ALA A 29 -6.46 -0.57 -15.92
N SER A 30 -6.13 -1.57 -15.14
CA SER A 30 -6.36 -1.60 -13.69
C SER A 30 -5.13 -2.10 -12.92
N LEU A 31 -5.20 -1.98 -11.59
CA LEU A 31 -4.19 -2.51 -10.67
C LEU A 31 -4.33 -4.03 -10.43
N PHE A 32 -5.41 -4.66 -10.88
CA PHE A 32 -5.64 -6.09 -10.65
C PHE A 32 -4.58 -7.00 -11.22
N PRO A 33 -4.12 -6.82 -12.47
CA PRO A 33 -3.03 -7.63 -13.01
C PRO A 33 -1.76 -7.52 -12.15
N ILE A 34 -1.42 -6.32 -11.68
CA ILE A 34 -0.23 -6.07 -10.85
C ILE A 34 -0.28 -6.88 -9.55
N ASN A 35 -1.45 -6.95 -8.91
CA ASN A 35 -1.64 -7.72 -7.67
C ASN A 35 -1.47 -9.24 -7.86
N THR A 36 -1.53 -9.73 -9.10
CA THR A 36 -1.42 -11.17 -9.43
C THR A 36 -0.08 -11.55 -10.04
N LEU A 37 0.64 -10.59 -10.61
CA LEU A 37 1.97 -10.82 -11.17
C LEU A 37 2.98 -11.21 -10.08
N THR A 38 4.01 -11.91 -10.50
CA THR A 38 5.26 -12.05 -9.75
C THR A 38 6.26 -11.03 -10.26
N LEU A 39 6.64 -10.09 -9.41
CA LEU A 39 7.66 -9.09 -9.69
C LEU A 39 9.02 -9.64 -9.28
N ASN A 40 10.02 -9.47 -10.15
CA ASN A 40 11.39 -9.81 -9.83
C ASN A 40 12.17 -8.58 -9.35
N PRO A 41 13.31 -8.78 -8.68
CA PRO A 41 14.21 -7.66 -8.36
C PRO A 41 14.56 -6.83 -9.59
N GLY A 42 14.36 -5.51 -9.48
CA GLY A 42 14.57 -4.55 -10.57
C GLY A 42 13.36 -4.31 -11.47
N ASP A 43 12.28 -5.06 -11.32
CA ASP A 43 11.05 -4.79 -12.08
C ASP A 43 10.40 -3.46 -11.61
N ARG A 44 9.72 -2.80 -12.53
CA ARG A 44 9.05 -1.53 -12.30
C ARG A 44 7.57 -1.63 -12.65
N VAL A 45 6.73 -0.93 -11.90
CA VAL A 45 5.31 -0.71 -12.19
C VAL A 45 5.08 0.79 -12.25
N LEU A 46 4.64 1.29 -13.39
CA LEU A 46 4.44 2.71 -13.63
C LEU A 46 2.98 2.99 -13.92
N LEU A 47 2.38 3.84 -13.10
CA LEU A 47 1.01 4.30 -13.23
C LEU A 47 0.98 5.58 -14.06
N ALA A 48 0.11 5.64 -15.07
CA ALA A 48 -0.02 6.83 -15.89
C ALA A 48 -0.54 8.00 -15.05
N LYS A 49 0.10 9.13 -15.15
CA LYS A 49 -0.40 10.39 -14.60
C LYS A 49 -1.82 10.69 -15.11
N ASP A 50 -2.59 11.45 -14.36
CA ASP A 50 -4.02 11.70 -14.60
C ASP A 50 -4.92 10.45 -14.64
N SER A 51 -4.43 9.28 -14.21
CA SER A 51 -5.25 8.09 -13.99
C SER A 51 -5.89 8.11 -12.60
N ILE A 52 -7.13 7.62 -12.51
CA ILE A 52 -7.86 7.45 -11.26
C ILE A 52 -8.30 5.98 -11.15
N PHE A 53 -7.75 5.26 -10.18
CA PHE A 53 -8.03 3.86 -9.93
C PHE A 53 -9.06 3.71 -8.81
N THR A 54 -10.34 3.92 -9.15
CA THR A 54 -11.46 3.91 -8.19
C THR A 54 -11.81 2.50 -7.74
N GLY A 55 -11.95 2.29 -6.42
CA GLY A 55 -12.27 1.00 -5.83
C GLY A 55 -11.13 -0.02 -5.93
N GLN A 56 -9.92 0.44 -6.24
CA GLN A 56 -8.76 -0.42 -6.46
C GLN A 56 -7.71 -0.22 -5.37
N PHE A 57 -6.83 -1.18 -5.25
CA PHE A 57 -5.75 -1.21 -4.27
C PHE A 57 -4.52 -1.89 -4.85
N LEU A 58 -3.38 -1.70 -4.21
CA LEU A 58 -2.12 -2.30 -4.61
C LEU A 58 -1.56 -3.16 -3.47
N GLN A 59 -1.28 -4.43 -3.76
CA GLN A 59 -0.68 -5.38 -2.82
C GLN A 59 0.63 -5.89 -3.39
N ILE A 60 1.75 -5.50 -2.77
CA ILE A 60 3.09 -5.95 -3.16
C ILE A 60 3.53 -7.03 -2.16
N LYS A 61 3.85 -8.20 -2.68
CA LYS A 61 4.26 -9.41 -1.94
C LYS A 61 5.63 -9.94 -2.36
N ASP A 62 6.22 -9.31 -3.38
CA ASP A 62 7.53 -9.66 -3.88
C ASP A 62 8.58 -8.65 -3.39
N SER A 63 9.81 -9.10 -3.31
CA SER A 63 10.94 -8.30 -2.81
C SER A 63 11.95 -8.03 -3.91
N GLY A 64 12.50 -6.82 -3.91
CA GLY A 64 13.70 -6.51 -4.66
C GLY A 64 14.97 -6.95 -3.93
N THR A 65 16.10 -6.46 -4.42
CA THR A 65 17.38 -6.48 -3.72
C THR A 65 17.87 -5.04 -3.52
N LYS A 66 18.89 -4.87 -2.70
CA LYS A 66 19.48 -3.55 -2.47
C LYS A 66 19.97 -2.90 -3.77
N GLU A 67 20.55 -3.69 -4.67
CA GLU A 67 21.06 -3.24 -5.96
C GLU A 67 19.95 -3.11 -7.02
N HIS A 68 18.87 -3.86 -6.85
CA HIS A 68 17.76 -3.94 -7.81
C HIS A 68 16.42 -3.93 -7.06
N PRO A 69 16.03 -2.79 -6.47
CA PRO A 69 14.74 -2.67 -5.81
C PRO A 69 13.58 -2.83 -6.81
N ILE A 70 12.43 -3.29 -6.32
CA ILE A 70 11.18 -3.16 -7.07
C ILE A 70 10.71 -1.72 -6.93
N GLU A 71 10.35 -1.09 -8.04
CA GLU A 71 9.91 0.30 -8.07
C GLU A 71 8.46 0.41 -8.53
N ILE A 72 7.65 1.11 -7.76
CA ILE A 72 6.28 1.47 -8.13
C ILE A 72 6.17 2.99 -8.12
N GLY A 73 5.83 3.57 -9.27
CA GLY A 73 5.77 5.01 -9.40
C GLY A 73 4.82 5.47 -10.50
N SER A 74 5.06 6.68 -11.00
CA SER A 74 4.26 7.24 -12.08
C SER A 74 5.07 7.51 -13.34
N TYR A 75 4.38 7.63 -14.46
CA TYR A 75 4.94 8.10 -15.72
C TYR A 75 4.00 9.07 -16.41
N SER A 76 4.55 9.96 -17.24
CA SER A 76 3.77 10.82 -18.12
C SER A 76 3.48 10.08 -19.42
N PRO A 77 2.21 9.80 -19.75
CA PRO A 77 1.86 9.17 -21.02
C PRO A 77 2.00 10.12 -22.22
N THR A 78 1.95 11.42 -22.00
CA THR A 78 2.05 12.44 -23.06
C THR A 78 3.43 13.07 -23.13
N GLY A 79 4.20 13.03 -22.04
CA GLY A 79 5.44 13.78 -21.87
C GLY A 79 5.24 15.26 -21.59
N GLU A 80 4.00 15.71 -21.36
CA GLU A 80 3.66 17.10 -21.10
C GLU A 80 3.84 17.45 -19.62
N GLU A 81 4.08 18.74 -19.35
CA GLU A 81 4.09 19.28 -18.00
C GLU A 81 2.66 19.50 -17.48
N GLY A 82 2.47 19.46 -16.16
CA GLY A 82 1.20 19.80 -15.49
C GLY A 82 0.23 18.62 -15.30
N GLU A 83 0.60 17.39 -15.69
CA GLU A 83 -0.19 16.20 -15.37
C GLU A 83 -0.20 15.92 -13.86
N ASN A 84 -1.37 15.52 -13.34
CA ASN A 84 -1.52 15.18 -11.93
C ASN A 84 -0.93 13.79 -11.62
N ALA A 85 -0.49 13.58 -10.39
CA ALA A 85 -0.11 12.25 -9.94
C ALA A 85 -1.27 11.25 -10.12
N PRO A 86 -0.99 9.98 -10.45
CA PRO A 86 -2.03 8.97 -10.50
C PRO A 86 -2.65 8.77 -9.11
N LEU A 87 -3.98 8.69 -9.06
CA LEU A 87 -4.73 8.53 -7.83
C LEU A 87 -5.18 7.07 -7.63
N ILE A 88 -4.81 6.47 -6.50
CA ILE A 88 -5.41 5.23 -6.00
C ILE A 88 -6.51 5.60 -5.01
N ALA A 89 -7.77 5.53 -5.45
CA ALA A 89 -8.96 5.87 -4.67
C ALA A 89 -9.65 4.58 -4.19
N THR A 90 -9.16 3.98 -3.11
CA THR A 90 -9.48 2.60 -2.71
C THR A 90 -10.90 2.42 -2.21
N GLY A 91 -11.46 3.41 -1.51
CA GLY A 91 -12.88 3.36 -1.10
C GLY A 91 -13.21 2.23 -0.13
N GLY A 92 -12.30 1.85 0.75
CA GLY A 92 -12.52 0.79 1.73
C GLY A 92 -12.24 -0.63 1.20
N GLN A 93 -11.80 -0.78 -0.04
CA GLN A 93 -11.37 -2.07 -0.60
C GLN A 93 -9.96 -2.44 -0.09
N GLY A 94 -9.32 -3.44 -0.66
CA GLY A 94 -7.96 -3.85 -0.26
C GLY A 94 -7.93 -4.39 1.16
N ILE A 95 -8.91 -5.23 1.52
CA ILE A 95 -9.09 -5.77 2.86
C ILE A 95 -8.11 -6.92 3.09
N TRP A 96 -7.44 -6.87 4.23
CA TRP A 96 -6.56 -7.93 4.70
C TRP A 96 -6.75 -8.14 6.20
N TYR A 97 -6.27 -9.28 6.74
CA TYR A 97 -6.36 -9.60 8.15
C TYR A 97 -5.02 -9.34 8.82
N GLN A 98 -5.00 -8.48 9.82
CA GLN A 98 -3.86 -8.24 10.68
C GLN A 98 -3.88 -9.24 11.85
N ASP A 99 -3.05 -10.27 11.72
CA ASP A 99 -2.91 -11.29 12.75
C ASP A 99 -1.93 -10.83 13.83
N TYR A 100 -2.44 -10.53 15.01
CA TYR A 100 -1.63 -10.14 16.17
C TYR A 100 -1.05 -11.35 16.94
N GLY A 101 -1.34 -12.58 16.52
CA GLY A 101 -0.92 -13.80 17.21
C GLY A 101 -1.69 -14.09 18.49
N ILE A 102 -2.64 -13.24 18.86
CA ILE A 102 -3.61 -13.42 19.97
C ILE A 102 -4.99 -12.98 19.52
N PRO A 103 -6.07 -13.53 20.05
CA PRO A 103 -7.42 -13.04 19.79
C PRO A 103 -7.56 -11.56 20.20
N LEU A 104 -8.22 -10.77 19.37
CA LEU A 104 -8.56 -9.39 19.71
C LEU A 104 -9.86 -9.40 20.51
N ASP A 105 -9.77 -9.20 21.82
CA ASP A 105 -10.91 -9.11 22.73
C ASP A 105 -11.56 -7.71 22.66
N SER A 106 -12.19 -7.40 21.56
CA SER A 106 -13.00 -6.20 21.48
C SER A 106 -14.43 -6.54 21.04
N PRO A 107 -15.36 -6.74 21.98
CA PRO A 107 -16.75 -7.03 21.65
C PRO A 107 -17.45 -5.86 20.93
N THR A 108 -16.84 -4.68 20.94
CA THR A 108 -17.36 -3.49 20.30
C THR A 108 -16.80 -3.26 18.87
N HIS A 109 -15.90 -4.11 18.41
CA HIS A 109 -15.28 -3.96 17.08
C HIS A 109 -15.64 -5.12 16.16
N VAL A 110 -16.57 -4.90 15.25
CA VAL A 110 -17.10 -5.93 14.33
C VAL A 110 -16.02 -6.53 13.42
N TYR A 111 -15.03 -5.72 13.02
CA TYR A 111 -14.01 -6.11 12.05
C TYR A 111 -12.71 -6.63 12.67
N GLN A 112 -12.70 -7.05 13.88
CA GLN A 112 -11.55 -7.55 14.66
C GLN A 112 -10.39 -8.06 13.80
N GLY A 113 -9.33 -7.23 13.64
CA GLY A 113 -8.16 -7.55 12.82
C GLY A 113 -8.26 -7.24 11.32
N TYR A 114 -9.44 -7.03 10.77
CA TYR A 114 -9.56 -6.64 9.36
C TYR A 114 -9.24 -5.16 9.15
N VAL A 115 -8.39 -4.91 8.16
CA VAL A 115 -7.91 -3.58 7.77
C VAL A 115 -8.08 -3.42 6.26
N SER A 116 -8.53 -2.25 5.82
CA SER A 116 -8.48 -1.85 4.41
C SER A 116 -7.23 -1.00 4.19
N SER A 117 -6.41 -1.34 3.21
CA SER A 117 -5.22 -0.59 2.84
C SER A 117 -5.20 -0.28 1.35
N ALA A 118 -4.94 0.98 0.99
CA ALA A 118 -4.83 1.35 -0.42
C ALA A 118 -3.55 0.78 -1.04
N VAL A 119 -2.46 0.80 -0.29
CA VAL A 119 -1.21 0.13 -0.63
C VAL A 119 -0.81 -0.75 0.55
N LEU A 120 -0.56 -2.03 0.30
CA LEU A 120 -0.07 -2.99 1.27
C LEU A 120 1.27 -3.56 0.83
N LEU A 121 2.29 -3.39 1.68
CA LEU A 121 3.61 -4.01 1.58
C LEU A 121 3.72 -5.04 2.71
N TYR A 122 3.62 -6.34 2.40
CA TYR A 122 3.58 -7.39 3.40
C TYR A 122 4.79 -8.31 3.31
N ASP A 123 5.64 -8.29 4.33
CA ASP A 123 6.87 -9.09 4.42
C ASP A 123 7.83 -8.93 3.23
N VAL A 124 7.90 -7.75 2.66
CA VAL A 124 8.73 -7.42 1.51
C VAL A 124 9.97 -6.63 1.88
N GLU A 125 10.97 -6.62 1.01
CA GLU A 125 12.21 -5.85 1.13
C GLU A 125 12.53 -5.15 -0.18
N HIS A 126 13.30 -4.04 -0.06
CA HIS A 126 13.81 -3.30 -1.20
C HIS A 126 12.73 -2.94 -2.22
N VAL A 127 11.71 -2.23 -1.72
CA VAL A 127 10.59 -1.71 -2.50
C VAL A 127 10.55 -0.19 -2.37
N ILE A 128 10.39 0.48 -3.49
CA ILE A 128 10.26 1.94 -3.58
C ILE A 128 8.86 2.26 -4.12
N ILE A 129 8.09 3.05 -3.38
CA ILE A 129 6.80 3.60 -3.84
C ILE A 129 6.94 5.11 -3.93
N HIS A 130 6.59 5.72 -5.08
CA HIS A 130 6.78 7.16 -5.24
C HIS A 130 5.81 7.82 -6.23
N ASP A 131 5.64 9.14 -6.05
CA ASP A 131 4.92 10.02 -6.97
C ASP A 131 3.47 9.56 -7.26
N ILE A 132 2.74 9.18 -6.21
CA ILE A 132 1.36 8.65 -6.27
C ILE A 132 0.50 9.41 -5.26
N GLU A 133 -0.73 9.73 -5.65
CA GLU A 133 -1.78 10.21 -4.77
C GLU A 133 -2.62 9.02 -4.26
N ILE A 134 -2.98 9.02 -2.97
CA ILE A 134 -3.63 7.88 -2.32
C ILE A 134 -4.76 8.36 -1.43
N THR A 135 -5.96 7.80 -1.61
CA THR A 135 -7.10 7.99 -0.72
C THR A 135 -7.73 6.65 -0.34
N ASN A 136 -8.28 6.58 0.87
CA ASN A 136 -9.01 5.39 1.32
C ASN A 136 -10.21 5.81 2.16
N ARG A 137 -11.16 6.48 1.53
CA ARG A 137 -12.39 6.94 2.14
C ARG A 137 -13.56 6.07 1.70
N ALA A 138 -14.29 5.51 2.66
CA ALA A 138 -15.50 4.74 2.40
C ALA A 138 -16.63 5.17 3.33
N GLY A 139 -17.84 5.14 2.81
CA GLY A 139 -19.05 5.61 3.50
C GLY A 139 -19.10 7.13 3.67
N GLU A 140 -20.22 7.65 4.11
CA GLU A 140 -20.39 9.05 4.45
C GLU A 140 -19.94 9.32 5.89
N ILE A 141 -19.35 10.49 6.12
CA ILE A 141 -18.84 10.89 7.44
C ILE A 141 -19.80 11.87 8.13
N LEU A 142 -20.77 12.42 7.45
CA LEU A 142 -21.73 13.37 8.02
C LEU A 142 -22.54 12.71 9.15
N GLY A 143 -22.27 13.12 10.38
CA GLY A 143 -22.93 12.62 11.58
C GLY A 143 -22.39 11.27 12.10
N GLU A 144 -21.40 10.66 11.48
CA GLU A 144 -20.77 9.46 12.01
C GLU A 144 -19.85 9.77 13.19
N SER A 145 -19.96 8.95 14.22
CA SER A 145 -18.92 8.88 15.26
C SER A 145 -17.61 8.38 14.65
N TYR A 146 -16.49 9.00 15.02
CA TYR A 146 -15.16 8.53 14.63
C TYR A 146 -14.84 7.12 15.15
N SER A 147 -15.63 6.60 16.07
CA SER A 147 -15.45 5.33 16.76
C SER A 147 -16.68 4.43 16.66
N ALA A 148 -17.18 4.19 15.47
CA ALA A 148 -18.31 3.27 15.29
C ALA A 148 -17.82 1.82 15.28
N PRO A 149 -18.48 0.88 16.00
CA PRO A 149 -18.07 -0.52 16.07
C PRO A 149 -18.03 -1.23 14.69
N HIS A 150 -18.84 -0.78 13.75
CA HIS A 150 -18.93 -1.30 12.39
C HIS A 150 -18.00 -0.59 11.39
N LYS A 151 -17.17 0.34 11.87
CA LYS A 151 -16.22 1.05 11.02
C LYS A 151 -14.89 0.31 10.99
N MET A 152 -14.46 -0.11 9.80
CA MET A 152 -13.20 -0.79 9.60
C MET A 152 -12.00 0.17 9.76
N ASN A 153 -10.89 -0.34 10.26
CA ASN A 153 -9.62 0.37 10.20
C ASN A 153 -9.16 0.52 8.74
N ARG A 154 -8.58 1.69 8.43
CA ARG A 154 -8.12 1.99 7.06
C ARG A 154 -6.76 2.68 7.09
N THR A 155 -5.93 2.34 6.13
CA THR A 155 -4.66 3.03 5.89
C THR A 155 -4.55 3.49 4.44
N GLY A 156 -3.79 4.55 4.22
CA GLY A 156 -3.29 4.86 2.90
C GLY A 156 -2.23 3.83 2.50
N VAL A 157 -1.13 3.77 3.25
CA VAL A 157 -0.06 2.77 3.07
C VAL A 157 0.11 1.97 4.35
N ALA A 158 0.05 0.65 4.25
CA ALA A 158 0.44 -0.28 5.31
C ALA A 158 1.74 -0.98 4.93
N VAL A 159 2.73 -0.96 5.84
CA VAL A 159 3.98 -1.72 5.72
C VAL A 159 4.04 -2.70 6.88
N VAL A 160 4.05 -3.99 6.59
CA VAL A 160 3.94 -5.06 7.57
C VAL A 160 5.17 -5.96 7.53
N ALA A 161 5.79 -6.17 8.69
CA ALA A 161 6.78 -7.21 8.90
C ALA A 161 6.20 -8.25 9.85
N LYS A 162 6.21 -9.54 9.50
CA LYS A 162 5.66 -10.61 10.32
C LYS A 162 6.51 -11.89 10.31
N ASP A 163 6.49 -12.61 9.22
CA ASP A 163 6.96 -14.00 9.21
C ASP A 163 8.32 -14.20 8.51
N LYS A 164 9.00 -13.13 8.15
CA LYS A 164 10.30 -13.17 7.46
C LYS A 164 11.43 -12.43 8.20
N GLY A 165 11.26 -12.17 9.49
CA GLY A 165 12.27 -11.51 10.33
C GLY A 165 12.49 -10.04 9.96
N VAL A 166 13.73 -9.63 9.72
CA VAL A 166 14.07 -8.23 9.38
C VAL A 166 13.62 -7.91 7.97
N ARG A 167 12.85 -6.82 7.81
CA ARG A 167 12.45 -6.26 6.50
C ARG A 167 13.19 -4.96 6.27
N SER A 168 13.90 -4.83 5.16
CA SER A 168 14.87 -3.76 4.92
C SER A 168 14.63 -3.04 3.59
N GLY A 169 15.09 -1.78 3.51
CA GLY A 169 15.15 -1.05 2.23
C GLY A 169 13.79 -0.59 1.68
N ILE A 170 12.81 -0.32 2.54
CA ILE A 170 11.53 0.25 2.10
C ILE A 170 11.66 1.77 1.95
N THR A 171 11.26 2.30 0.80
CA THR A 171 11.25 3.75 0.55
C THR A 171 9.85 4.20 0.10
N LEU A 172 9.29 5.15 0.83
CA LEU A 172 8.07 5.87 0.47
C LEU A 172 8.45 7.32 0.19
N ARG A 173 8.26 7.77 -1.06
CA ARG A 173 8.75 9.08 -1.49
C ARG A 173 7.70 9.85 -2.27
N ASN A 174 7.55 11.16 -2.00
CA ASN A 174 6.68 12.06 -2.74
C ASN A 174 5.22 11.53 -2.86
N LEU A 175 4.68 10.94 -1.80
CA LEU A 175 3.31 10.48 -1.77
C LEU A 175 2.40 11.59 -1.23
N SER A 176 1.24 11.78 -1.84
CA SER A 176 0.15 12.58 -1.30
C SER A 176 -0.93 11.64 -0.76
N ILE A 177 -1.06 11.54 0.57
CA ILE A 177 -1.98 10.60 1.22
C ILE A 177 -3.00 11.39 2.01
N HIS A 178 -4.28 11.23 1.65
CA HIS A 178 -5.34 11.99 2.31
C HIS A 178 -6.69 11.30 2.24
N ASP A 179 -7.66 11.86 2.94
CA ASP A 179 -9.03 11.32 3.00
C ASP A 179 -9.05 9.81 3.32
N VAL A 180 -8.36 9.46 4.41
CA VAL A 180 -8.36 8.10 4.98
C VAL A 180 -9.22 8.10 6.23
N ASN A 181 -10.42 7.51 6.16
CA ASN A 181 -11.41 7.62 7.24
C ASN A 181 -11.65 6.30 8.00
N GLY A 182 -10.61 5.69 8.51
CA GLY A 182 -10.72 4.49 9.35
C GLY A 182 -11.31 4.74 10.74
N ASN A 183 -11.51 3.68 11.50
CA ASN A 183 -11.97 3.73 12.88
C ASN A 183 -10.85 4.28 13.79
N VAL A 184 -11.12 5.34 14.53
CA VAL A 184 -10.12 6.00 15.40
C VAL A 184 -10.05 5.43 16.80
N TYR A 185 -10.99 4.57 17.19
CA TYR A 185 -11.12 4.10 18.56
C TYR A 185 -10.12 3.02 18.93
N ASP A 186 -9.85 2.08 18.02
CA ASP A 186 -8.95 0.98 18.31
C ASP A 186 -7.48 1.36 18.09
N LYS A 187 -6.69 1.33 19.17
CA LYS A 187 -5.29 1.73 19.17
C LYS A 187 -4.31 0.63 18.71
N HIS A 188 -4.80 -0.59 18.54
CA HIS A 188 -3.96 -1.74 18.23
C HIS A 188 -3.92 -2.09 16.73
N MET A 189 -4.74 -1.45 15.92
CA MET A 189 -4.88 -1.77 14.50
C MET A 189 -4.27 -0.71 13.58
N ASN A 190 -3.88 -1.14 12.41
CA ASN A 190 -3.42 -0.30 11.33
C ASN A 190 -4.49 0.74 10.95
N ASN A 191 -4.22 2.01 11.18
CA ASN A 191 -5.16 3.08 10.93
C ASN A 191 -4.47 4.43 10.72
N GLY A 192 -4.73 5.06 9.61
CA GLY A 192 -4.19 6.37 9.28
C GLY A 192 -3.51 6.46 7.91
N GLY A 193 -2.64 7.43 7.72
CA GLY A 193 -1.99 7.69 6.44
C GLY A 193 -0.95 6.63 6.08
N ILE A 194 0.18 6.63 6.75
CA ILE A 194 1.24 5.61 6.64
C ILE A 194 1.35 4.90 7.98
N TYR A 195 1.20 3.59 7.96
CA TYR A 195 1.32 2.78 9.16
C TYR A 195 2.26 1.61 8.93
N MET A 196 3.38 1.59 9.67
CA MET A 196 4.35 0.51 9.65
C MET A 196 4.18 -0.32 10.92
N THR A 197 4.02 -1.63 10.82
CA THR A 197 3.85 -2.49 11.98
C THR A 197 4.68 -3.77 11.89
N ALA A 198 5.34 -4.09 13.00
CA ALA A 198 5.98 -5.37 13.21
C ALA A 198 5.03 -6.24 14.04
N LEU A 199 4.59 -7.35 13.48
CA LEU A 199 3.68 -8.30 14.12
C LEU A 199 4.46 -9.49 14.69
N LYS A 200 3.87 -10.15 15.66
CA LYS A 200 4.43 -11.40 16.20
C LYS A 200 4.46 -12.47 15.11
N PRO A 201 5.63 -13.04 14.80
CA PRO A 201 5.73 -14.09 13.79
C PRO A 201 5.07 -15.39 14.25
N ALA A 202 4.54 -16.16 13.31
CA ALA A 202 3.94 -17.46 13.59
C ALA A 202 4.99 -18.46 14.14
N ASN A 203 6.25 -18.34 13.68
CA ASN A 203 7.36 -19.17 14.15
C ASN A 203 8.62 -18.33 14.36
N GLU A 204 8.67 -17.61 15.47
CA GLU A 204 9.79 -16.73 15.84
C GLU A 204 11.13 -17.47 15.93
N LYS A 205 11.13 -18.75 16.33
CA LYS A 205 12.37 -19.55 16.39
C LYS A 205 13.00 -19.77 15.01
N ALA A 206 12.17 -19.84 13.97
CA ALA A 206 12.65 -20.06 12.60
C ALA A 206 12.99 -18.74 11.89
N THR A 207 12.21 -17.69 12.11
CA THR A 207 12.33 -16.43 11.35
C THR A 207 13.04 -15.31 12.11
N GLY A 208 13.15 -15.43 13.43
CA GLY A 208 13.54 -14.35 14.32
C GLY A 208 12.41 -13.34 14.53
N VAL A 209 12.66 -12.33 15.34
CA VAL A 209 11.70 -11.24 15.62
C VAL A 209 11.49 -10.39 14.37
N ALA A 210 10.22 -10.13 14.05
CA ALA A 210 9.88 -9.21 12.97
C ALA A 210 10.30 -7.78 13.33
N ARG A 211 11.00 -7.12 12.42
CA ARG A 211 11.44 -5.73 12.60
C ARG A 211 11.79 -5.07 11.27
N PHE A 212 11.83 -3.75 11.28
CA PHE A 212 12.26 -2.96 10.13
C PHE A 212 13.70 -2.48 10.27
N LYS A 213 14.36 -2.32 9.13
CA LYS A 213 15.67 -1.71 8.98
C LYS A 213 15.71 -0.89 7.69
N ASP A 214 16.39 0.26 7.71
CA ASP A 214 16.59 1.11 6.53
C ASP A 214 15.25 1.46 5.82
N VAL A 215 14.29 1.99 6.60
CA VAL A 215 13.02 2.51 6.08
C VAL A 215 13.11 4.02 5.93
N THR A 216 12.74 4.52 4.75
CA THR A 216 12.76 5.94 4.43
C THR A 216 11.37 6.43 4.04
N VAL A 217 10.91 7.50 4.67
CA VAL A 217 9.72 8.27 4.27
C VAL A 217 10.16 9.70 4.02
N THR A 218 10.03 10.18 2.79
CA THR A 218 10.54 11.50 2.40
C THR A 218 9.63 12.19 1.38
N GLY A 219 9.47 13.51 1.49
CA GLY A 219 8.65 14.30 0.57
C GLY A 219 7.15 13.94 0.56
N CYS A 220 6.68 13.23 1.57
CA CYS A 220 5.28 12.80 1.65
C CYS A 220 4.42 13.86 2.33
N PHE A 221 3.21 14.08 1.79
CA PHE A 221 2.17 14.90 2.41
C PHE A 221 1.07 13.99 2.93
N VAL A 222 0.77 14.06 4.23
CA VAL A 222 -0.27 13.25 4.87
C VAL A 222 -1.21 14.17 5.62
N TYR A 223 -2.49 14.20 5.22
CA TYR A 223 -3.49 15.10 5.79
C TYR A 223 -4.91 14.52 5.69
N ARG A 224 -5.83 15.00 6.49
CA ARG A 224 -7.22 14.51 6.59
C ARG A 224 -7.30 12.99 6.73
N VAL A 225 -6.52 12.43 7.62
CA VAL A 225 -6.49 10.99 7.90
C VAL A 225 -7.00 10.72 9.32
N SER A 226 -7.65 9.57 9.50
CA SER A 226 -8.08 9.12 10.81
C SER A 226 -6.88 8.68 11.64
N ARG A 227 -6.78 9.18 12.85
CA ARG A 227 -5.87 8.83 13.93
C ARG A 227 -4.40 9.19 13.70
N TRP A 228 -3.66 8.47 12.85
CA TRP A 228 -2.22 8.65 12.70
C TRP A 228 -1.87 9.20 11.33
N GLY A 229 -1.07 10.26 11.27
CA GLY A 229 -0.48 10.70 10.00
C GLY A 229 0.53 9.67 9.50
N ILE A 230 1.63 9.53 10.25
CA ILE A 230 2.69 8.54 10.01
C ILE A 230 2.98 7.88 11.35
N ALA A 231 2.94 6.56 11.41
CA ALA A 231 3.16 5.82 12.65
C ALA A 231 3.97 4.54 12.43
N VAL A 232 4.72 4.18 13.46
CA VAL A 232 5.35 2.88 13.60
C VAL A 232 4.70 2.20 14.80
N GLY A 233 4.00 1.09 14.54
CA GLY A 233 3.35 0.29 15.54
C GLY A 233 4.17 -0.97 15.88
N TYR A 234 3.82 -1.57 17.02
CA TYR A 234 4.39 -2.84 17.47
C TYR A 234 3.29 -3.70 18.09
N THR A 235 3.54 -4.96 18.22
CA THR A 235 2.72 -5.91 18.97
C THR A 235 3.56 -6.68 19.99
#